data_99dcd66ebb5a3f27ff843342281cd490
#
_entry.id   99dcd66ebb5a3f27ff843342281cd490
#
_cell.length_a   1.000
_cell.length_b   1.000
_cell.length_c   1.000
_cell.angle_alpha   90.00
_cell.angle_beta   90.00
_cell.angle_gamma   90.00
#
_symmetry.space_group_name_H-M   'P 1'
#
loop_
_entity.id
_entity.type
_entity.pdbx_description
1 polymer ?
#
loop_
_entity_poly.entity_id
_entity_poly.type
_entity_poly.pdbx_seq_one_letter_code
_entity_poly.pdbx_strand_id
1 'polypeptide(L)'
;MYYLIYVLFFIIAILVVFILKQNKRYDEDILSKNRQISLVTEQCNYYMEECKNLKEVIEVNNSILDDLTPKPKIELEKELIYNGKKALIGDYYKDSYTNTKRVLESLGVDVTVALSGTEVVKRVKDGEKYDIIFSNNIYRNGTGQECLKELKQIEGFNTPVVIHTLTENKRDYFVNEIRF
;
A
#
# COMPACT_ATOMS: atom_id res chain seq x y z
N MET A 1 59.33 7.55 -36.18
CA MET A 1 59.08 7.22 -34.74
C MET A 1 58.47 8.40 -33.98
N TYR A 2 58.99 9.62 -34.05
CA TYR A 2 58.46 10.81 -33.33
C TYR A 2 57.04 11.20 -33.74
N TYR A 3 56.65 11.09 -35.01
CA TYR A 3 55.31 11.41 -35.49
C TYR A 3 54.20 10.59 -34.79
N LEU A 4 54.45 9.30 -34.55
CA LEU A 4 53.53 8.41 -33.87
C LEU A 4 53.32 8.81 -32.41
N ILE A 5 54.34 9.31 -31.77
CA ILE A 5 54.32 9.80 -30.38
C ILE A 5 53.44 11.06 -30.30
N TYR A 6 53.61 12.02 -31.23
CA TYR A 6 52.77 13.22 -31.28
C TYR A 6 51.28 12.91 -31.50
N VAL A 7 50.98 11.96 -32.42
CA VAL A 7 49.60 11.53 -32.65
C VAL A 7 49.00 10.91 -31.39
N LEU A 8 49.78 10.09 -30.68
CA LEU A 8 49.31 9.47 -29.43
C LEU A 8 49.04 10.52 -28.34
N PHE A 9 49.94 11.49 -28.16
CA PHE A 9 49.72 12.60 -27.23
C PHE A 9 48.45 13.43 -27.57
N PHE A 10 48.20 13.69 -28.86
CA PHE A 10 47.04 14.39 -29.30
C PHE A 10 45.74 13.63 -29.00
N ILE A 11 45.74 12.31 -29.23
CA ILE A 11 44.58 11.44 -28.89
C ILE A 11 44.33 11.42 -27.38
N ILE A 12 45.38 11.31 -26.57
CA ILE A 12 45.25 11.34 -25.10
C ILE A 12 44.68 12.69 -24.66
N ALA A 13 45.13 13.80 -25.19
CA ALA A 13 44.62 15.11 -24.85
C ALA A 13 43.14 15.26 -25.15
N ILE A 14 42.68 14.76 -26.32
CA ILE A 14 41.24 14.74 -26.68
C ILE A 14 40.43 13.89 -25.69
N LEU A 15 40.92 12.70 -25.33
CA LEU A 15 40.26 11.82 -24.37
C LEU A 15 40.15 12.46 -22.99
N VAL A 16 41.22 13.12 -22.52
CA VAL A 16 41.21 13.83 -21.23
C VAL A 16 40.14 14.96 -21.24
N VAL A 17 40.12 15.78 -22.31
CA VAL A 17 39.10 16.85 -22.45
C VAL A 17 37.69 16.25 -22.48
N PHE A 18 37.50 15.14 -23.17
CA PHE A 18 36.19 14.45 -23.22
C PHE A 18 35.76 13.96 -21.84
N ILE A 19 36.65 13.32 -21.08
CA ILE A 19 36.38 12.84 -19.73
C ILE A 19 36.04 14.00 -18.78
N LEU A 20 36.80 15.09 -18.83
CA LEU A 20 36.55 16.26 -18.00
C LEU A 20 35.16 16.90 -18.32
N LYS A 21 34.77 16.92 -19.58
CA LYS A 21 33.46 17.41 -20.00
C LYS A 21 32.31 16.50 -19.52
N GLN A 22 32.51 15.19 -19.55
CA GLN A 22 31.54 14.22 -19.01
C GLN A 22 31.38 14.37 -17.49
N ASN A 23 32.49 14.46 -16.75
CA ASN A 23 32.46 14.66 -15.31
C ASN A 23 31.72 15.94 -14.92
N LYS A 24 31.97 17.06 -15.64
CA LYS A 24 31.26 18.30 -15.37
C LYS A 24 29.75 18.18 -15.57
N ARG A 25 29.28 17.49 -16.62
CA ARG A 25 27.84 17.23 -16.85
C ARG A 25 27.25 16.37 -15.74
N TYR A 26 27.99 15.38 -15.27
CA TYR A 26 27.56 14.51 -14.18
C TYR A 26 27.40 15.29 -12.86
N ASP A 27 28.34 16.18 -12.55
CA ASP A 27 28.27 17.04 -11.37
C ASP A 27 27.07 18.02 -11.43
N GLU A 28 26.78 18.58 -12.60
CA GLU A 28 25.61 19.45 -12.82
C GLU A 28 24.28 18.69 -12.62
N ASP A 29 24.20 17.44 -13.10
CA ASP A 29 23.01 16.58 -12.93
C ASP A 29 22.81 16.22 -11.45
N ILE A 30 23.86 15.82 -10.74
CA ILE A 30 23.82 15.56 -9.29
C ILE A 30 23.37 16.81 -8.52
N LEU A 31 23.92 17.96 -8.85
CA LEU A 31 23.54 19.21 -8.18
C LEU A 31 22.07 19.55 -8.40
N SER A 32 21.54 19.32 -9.61
CA SER A 32 20.13 19.53 -9.92
C SER A 32 19.22 18.58 -9.15
N LYS A 33 19.57 17.28 -9.07
CA LYS A 33 18.83 16.27 -8.29
C LYS A 33 18.85 16.57 -6.80
N ASN A 34 19.98 16.99 -6.26
CA ASN A 34 20.09 17.37 -4.85
C ASN A 34 19.20 18.58 -4.52
N ARG A 35 19.08 19.55 -5.45
CA ARG A 35 18.15 20.67 -5.30
C ARG A 35 16.70 20.20 -5.26
N GLN A 36 16.30 19.29 -6.15
CA GLN A 36 14.95 18.73 -6.17
C GLN A 36 14.65 17.96 -4.88
N ILE A 37 15.59 17.16 -4.39
CA ILE A 37 15.45 16.44 -3.12
C ILE A 37 15.25 17.42 -1.96
N SER A 38 16.03 18.49 -1.91
CA SER A 38 15.90 19.53 -0.88
C SER A 38 14.50 20.16 -0.88
N LEU A 39 13.98 20.54 -2.05
CA LEU A 39 12.64 21.11 -2.18
C LEU A 39 11.53 20.16 -1.75
N VAL A 40 11.63 18.89 -2.16
CA VAL A 40 10.65 17.86 -1.76
C VAL A 40 10.71 17.63 -0.24
N THR A 41 11.91 17.61 0.33
CA THR A 41 12.08 17.45 1.78
C THR A 41 11.46 18.61 2.55
N GLU A 42 11.64 19.84 2.07
CA GLU A 42 11.03 21.03 2.68
C GLU A 42 9.51 21.00 2.62
N GLN A 43 8.93 20.60 1.47
CA GLN A 43 7.49 20.39 1.33
C GLN A 43 6.96 19.29 2.26
N CYS A 44 7.66 18.16 2.35
CA CYS A 44 7.30 17.09 3.29
C CYS A 44 7.28 17.57 4.74
N ASN A 45 8.27 18.34 5.16
CA ASN A 45 8.34 18.89 6.52
C ASN A 45 7.19 19.87 6.78
N TYR A 46 6.86 20.71 5.81
CA TYR A 46 5.71 21.61 5.89
C TYR A 46 4.40 20.84 6.11
N TYR A 47 4.12 19.83 5.29
CA TYR A 47 2.90 19.03 5.45
C TYR A 47 2.88 18.19 6.73
N MET A 48 4.02 17.73 7.21
CA MET A 48 4.09 17.05 8.51
C MET A 48 3.70 17.97 9.66
N GLU A 49 4.16 19.22 9.63
CA GLU A 49 3.79 20.20 10.67
C GLU A 49 2.30 20.58 10.58
N GLU A 50 1.77 20.72 9.37
CA GLU A 50 0.33 20.98 9.16
C GLU A 50 -0.53 19.82 9.65
N CYS A 51 -0.12 18.59 9.40
CA CYS A 51 -0.79 17.38 9.93
C CYS A 51 -0.75 17.32 11.45
N LYS A 52 0.35 17.76 12.08
CA LYS A 52 0.47 17.82 13.54
C LYS A 52 -0.50 18.85 14.12
N ASN A 53 -0.54 20.04 13.54
CA ASN A 53 -1.45 21.10 13.96
C ASN A 53 -2.92 20.67 13.82
N LEU A 54 -3.29 19.99 12.73
CA LEU A 54 -4.64 19.46 12.55
C LEU A 54 -5.00 18.40 13.59
N LYS A 55 -4.06 17.54 14.00
CA LYS A 55 -4.29 16.57 15.08
C LYS A 55 -4.58 17.27 16.41
N GLU A 56 -3.80 18.29 16.76
CA GLU A 56 -4.03 19.08 17.98
C GLU A 56 -5.43 19.74 17.97
N VAL A 57 -5.86 20.30 16.82
CA VAL A 57 -7.20 20.87 16.68
C VAL A 57 -8.29 19.81 16.84
N ILE A 58 -8.09 18.61 16.29
CA ILE A 58 -9.05 17.50 16.44
C ILE A 58 -9.12 17.05 17.90
N GLU A 59 -8.00 16.95 18.61
CA GLU A 59 -7.99 16.58 20.03
C GLU A 59 -8.73 17.63 20.91
N VAL A 60 -8.49 18.91 20.66
CA VAL A 60 -9.21 20.00 21.35
C VAL A 60 -10.71 19.95 21.06
N ASN A 61 -11.10 19.78 19.80
CA ASN A 61 -12.52 19.69 19.44
C ASN A 61 -13.21 18.46 20.04
N ASN A 62 -12.52 17.32 20.10
CA ASN A 62 -13.06 16.12 20.75
C ASN A 62 -13.20 16.29 22.26
N SER A 63 -12.26 16.99 22.91
CA SER A 63 -12.37 17.34 24.32
C SER A 63 -13.57 18.25 24.60
N ILE A 64 -13.79 19.27 23.76
CA ILE A 64 -14.94 20.17 23.86
C ILE A 64 -16.26 19.40 23.63
N LEU A 65 -16.28 18.47 22.68
CA LEU A 65 -17.46 17.63 22.40
C LEU A 65 -17.78 16.70 23.59
N ASP A 66 -16.76 16.16 24.23
CA ASP A 66 -16.88 15.31 25.43
C ASP A 66 -17.44 16.09 26.62
N ASP A 67 -17.11 17.38 26.73
CA ASP A 67 -17.61 18.26 27.79
C ASP A 67 -19.05 18.77 27.52
N LEU A 68 -19.42 18.97 26.26
CA LEU A 68 -20.73 19.49 25.87
C LEU A 68 -21.81 18.41 25.71
N THR A 69 -21.41 17.16 25.49
CA THR A 69 -22.33 16.03 25.46
C THR A 69 -22.33 15.35 26.84
N PRO A 70 -23.42 15.47 27.64
CA PRO A 70 -23.58 14.57 28.78
C PRO A 70 -23.53 13.16 28.20
N LYS A 71 -22.46 12.44 28.50
CA LYS A 71 -22.36 11.03 28.09
C LYS A 71 -23.62 10.33 28.58
N PRO A 72 -24.59 9.99 27.72
CA PRO A 72 -25.56 9.04 28.13
C PRO A 72 -24.74 7.82 28.53
N LYS A 73 -24.88 7.33 29.77
CA LYS A 73 -24.50 5.97 30.15
C LYS A 73 -25.42 5.01 29.38
N ILE A 74 -25.32 5.05 28.06
CA ILE A 74 -25.75 3.97 27.23
C ILE A 74 -24.57 2.99 27.31
N GLU A 75 -24.58 2.11 28.30
CA GLU A 75 -24.10 0.77 28.09
C GLU A 75 -24.93 0.21 26.95
N LEU A 76 -24.60 0.66 25.73
CA LEU A 76 -24.89 -0.10 24.56
C LEU A 76 -24.07 -1.38 24.79
N GLU A 77 -24.72 -2.45 25.23
CA GLU A 77 -24.32 -3.77 24.83
C GLU A 77 -24.20 -3.65 23.31
N LYS A 78 -22.96 -3.50 22.87
CA LYS A 78 -22.64 -3.35 21.46
C LYS A 78 -22.94 -4.72 20.87
N GLU A 79 -24.23 -4.91 20.53
CA GLU A 79 -24.65 -6.12 19.85
C GLU A 79 -23.75 -6.18 18.62
N LEU A 80 -22.82 -7.12 18.65
CA LEU A 80 -21.82 -7.27 17.61
C LEU A 80 -22.56 -7.68 16.35
N ILE A 81 -22.79 -6.70 15.45
CA ILE A 81 -23.68 -6.77 14.29
C ILE A 81 -23.37 -8.01 13.42
N TYR A 82 -22.10 -8.43 13.39
CA TYR A 82 -21.64 -9.54 12.57
C TYR A 82 -21.10 -10.71 13.41
N ASN A 83 -21.61 -10.87 14.65
CA ASN A 83 -21.20 -11.97 15.52
C ASN A 83 -21.39 -13.34 14.84
N GLY A 84 -20.37 -14.18 14.87
CA GLY A 84 -20.36 -15.49 14.22
C GLY A 84 -20.06 -15.50 12.73
N LYS A 85 -19.89 -14.32 12.10
CA LYS A 85 -19.41 -14.21 10.72
C LYS A 85 -17.92 -14.39 10.65
N LYS A 86 -17.43 -14.99 9.54
CA LYS A 86 -16.02 -15.30 9.31
C LYS A 86 -15.51 -14.55 8.08
N ALA A 87 -14.39 -13.88 8.24
CA ALA A 87 -13.67 -13.23 7.14
C ALA A 87 -12.28 -13.80 6.96
N LEU A 88 -11.84 -13.94 5.72
CA LEU A 88 -10.46 -14.23 5.35
C LEU A 88 -9.83 -12.99 4.72
N ILE A 89 -8.70 -12.55 5.25
CA ILE A 89 -7.92 -11.46 4.68
C ILE A 89 -6.68 -12.05 4.02
N GLY A 90 -6.57 -11.91 2.70
CA GLY A 90 -5.38 -12.23 1.93
C GLY A 90 -4.54 -10.99 1.73
N ASP A 91 -3.51 -10.79 2.54
CA ASP A 91 -2.59 -9.67 2.42
C ASP A 91 -1.27 -9.98 3.13
N TYR A 92 -0.13 -9.62 2.51
CA TYR A 92 1.18 -9.84 3.09
C TYR A 92 1.75 -8.60 3.82
N TYR A 93 1.13 -7.43 3.62
CA TYR A 93 1.52 -6.20 4.30
C TYR A 93 0.90 -6.12 5.70
N LYS A 94 1.74 -6.25 6.72
CA LYS A 94 1.28 -6.31 8.12
C LYS A 94 0.42 -5.10 8.50
N ASP A 95 0.84 -3.91 8.15
CA ASP A 95 0.12 -2.68 8.51
C ASP A 95 -1.26 -2.60 7.84
N SER A 96 -1.37 -3.06 6.59
CA SER A 96 -2.62 -3.11 5.83
C SER A 96 -3.61 -4.09 6.48
N TYR A 97 -3.25 -5.37 6.64
CA TYR A 97 -4.18 -6.35 7.19
C TYR A 97 -4.49 -6.12 8.67
N THR A 98 -3.56 -5.55 9.45
CA THR A 98 -3.80 -5.28 10.87
C THR A 98 -4.92 -4.27 11.07
N ASN A 99 -4.97 -3.22 10.27
CA ASN A 99 -6.04 -2.22 10.33
C ASN A 99 -7.38 -2.83 9.92
N THR A 100 -7.43 -3.55 8.81
CA THR A 100 -8.65 -4.22 8.33
C THR A 100 -9.15 -5.24 9.34
N LYS A 101 -8.25 -6.07 9.88
CA LYS A 101 -8.56 -7.05 10.92
C LYS A 101 -9.19 -6.40 12.15
N ARG A 102 -8.56 -5.34 12.68
CA ARG A 102 -9.05 -4.63 13.87
C ARG A 102 -10.47 -4.08 13.68
N VAL A 103 -10.76 -3.52 12.50
CA VAL A 103 -12.09 -2.99 12.18
C VAL A 103 -13.11 -4.13 12.14
N LEU A 104 -12.83 -5.22 11.45
CA LEU A 104 -13.74 -6.36 11.34
C LEU A 104 -14.00 -7.03 12.71
N GLU A 105 -12.94 -7.24 13.50
CA GLU A 105 -13.05 -7.79 14.86
C GLU A 105 -13.89 -6.88 15.79
N SER A 106 -13.77 -5.55 15.63
CA SER A 106 -14.61 -4.61 16.39
C SER A 106 -16.09 -4.68 16.04
N LEU A 107 -16.44 -5.27 14.92
CA LEU A 107 -17.81 -5.52 14.46
C LEU A 107 -18.30 -6.94 14.81
N GLY A 108 -17.45 -7.77 15.45
CA GLY A 108 -17.78 -9.12 15.87
C GLY A 108 -17.45 -10.21 14.86
N VAL A 109 -16.69 -9.89 13.81
CA VAL A 109 -16.28 -10.84 12.78
C VAL A 109 -15.06 -11.65 13.27
N ASP A 110 -15.10 -12.97 13.09
CA ASP A 110 -13.93 -13.83 13.28
C ASP A 110 -13.02 -13.74 12.06
N VAL A 111 -11.78 -13.25 12.25
CA VAL A 111 -10.89 -12.89 11.15
C VAL A 111 -9.67 -13.79 11.09
N THR A 112 -9.52 -14.48 9.97
CA THR A 112 -8.32 -15.24 9.60
C THR A 112 -7.48 -14.43 8.61
N VAL A 113 -6.15 -14.51 8.71
CA VAL A 113 -5.21 -13.86 7.79
C VAL A 113 -4.42 -14.92 7.03
N ALA A 114 -4.33 -14.72 5.71
CA ALA A 114 -3.47 -15.47 4.80
C ALA A 114 -2.45 -14.50 4.17
N LEU A 115 -1.18 -14.87 4.15
CA LEU A 115 -0.09 -13.97 3.71
C LEU A 115 0.17 -14.05 2.20
N SER A 116 -0.60 -14.86 1.46
CA SER A 116 -0.46 -14.99 0.01
C SER A 116 -1.78 -15.42 -0.64
N GLY A 117 -1.93 -15.13 -1.94
CA GLY A 117 -3.08 -15.62 -2.72
C GLY A 117 -3.16 -17.15 -2.76
N THR A 118 -2.02 -17.82 -2.84
CA THR A 118 -1.93 -19.28 -2.79
C THR A 118 -2.45 -19.85 -1.46
N GLU A 119 -2.15 -19.17 -0.34
CA GLU A 119 -2.66 -19.57 0.97
C GLU A 119 -4.18 -19.37 1.07
N VAL A 120 -4.71 -18.25 0.54
CA VAL A 120 -6.16 -18.02 0.44
C VAL A 120 -6.85 -19.17 -0.30
N VAL A 121 -6.35 -19.51 -1.49
CA VAL A 121 -6.89 -20.60 -2.31
C VAL A 121 -6.80 -21.94 -1.60
N LYS A 122 -5.67 -22.22 -0.95
CA LYS A 122 -5.45 -23.47 -0.20
C LYS A 122 -6.47 -23.63 0.92
N ARG A 123 -6.69 -22.61 1.76
CA ARG A 123 -7.66 -22.69 2.88
C ARG A 123 -9.07 -23.01 2.38
N VAL A 124 -9.49 -22.37 1.28
CA VAL A 124 -10.80 -22.65 0.68
C VAL A 124 -10.87 -24.07 0.11
N LYS A 125 -9.79 -24.56 -0.55
CA LYS A 125 -9.70 -25.94 -1.04
C LYS A 125 -9.72 -26.97 0.10
N ASP A 126 -9.13 -26.64 1.24
CA ASP A 126 -9.12 -27.45 2.45
C ASP A 126 -10.49 -27.50 3.16
N GLY A 127 -11.50 -26.79 2.62
CA GLY A 127 -12.88 -26.80 3.10
C GLY A 127 -13.19 -25.74 4.17
N GLU A 128 -12.27 -24.81 4.46
CA GLU A 128 -12.56 -23.70 5.34
C GLU A 128 -13.62 -22.79 4.70
N LYS A 129 -14.63 -22.40 5.49
CA LYS A 129 -15.75 -21.57 5.00
C LYS A 129 -15.66 -20.17 5.58
N TYR A 130 -15.86 -19.20 4.72
CA TYR A 130 -15.86 -17.78 5.05
C TYR A 130 -17.11 -17.10 4.48
N ASP A 131 -17.63 -16.10 5.17
CA ASP A 131 -18.74 -15.26 4.70
C ASP A 131 -18.25 -14.21 3.70
N ILE A 132 -16.98 -13.80 3.80
CA ILE A 132 -16.35 -12.83 2.91
C ILE A 132 -14.83 -13.05 2.86
N ILE A 133 -14.23 -12.77 1.70
CA ILE A 133 -12.78 -12.78 1.50
C ILE A 133 -12.34 -11.39 1.04
N PHE A 134 -11.40 -10.79 1.77
CA PHE A 134 -10.69 -9.58 1.34
C PHE A 134 -9.35 -9.98 0.75
N SER A 135 -9.08 -9.62 -0.49
CA SER A 135 -7.83 -9.95 -1.18
C SER A 135 -7.09 -8.70 -1.59
N ASN A 136 -5.82 -8.60 -1.21
CA ASN A 136 -4.99 -7.55 -1.79
C ASN A 136 -4.82 -7.79 -3.30
N ASN A 137 -4.77 -6.71 -4.08
CA ASN A 137 -4.53 -6.80 -5.52
C ASN A 137 -3.10 -7.26 -5.85
N ILE A 138 -2.13 -7.03 -4.96
CA ILE A 138 -0.73 -7.37 -5.17
C ILE A 138 -0.26 -8.26 -4.03
N TYR A 139 0.24 -9.44 -4.36
CA TYR A 139 0.95 -10.33 -3.46
C TYR A 139 2.44 -10.37 -3.83
N ARG A 140 3.26 -10.92 -2.93
CA ARG A 140 4.69 -11.13 -3.24
C ARG A 140 4.90 -12.02 -4.47
N ASN A 141 4.02 -13.01 -4.66
CA ASN A 141 4.05 -13.97 -5.77
C ASN A 141 2.63 -14.04 -6.35
N GLY A 142 2.31 -13.15 -7.30
CA GLY A 142 1.01 -13.14 -7.98
C GLY A 142 0.11 -11.96 -7.63
N THR A 143 -1.11 -12.02 -8.10
CA THR A 143 -2.10 -10.95 -7.99
C THR A 143 -3.41 -11.44 -7.34
N GLY A 144 -4.19 -10.50 -6.80
CA GLY A 144 -5.54 -10.80 -6.30
C GLY A 144 -6.49 -11.28 -7.40
N GLN A 145 -6.28 -10.85 -8.64
CA GLN A 145 -7.04 -11.34 -9.80
C GLN A 145 -6.77 -12.81 -10.11
N GLU A 146 -5.50 -13.22 -10.04
CA GLU A 146 -5.13 -14.64 -10.21
C GLU A 146 -5.72 -15.48 -9.07
N CYS A 147 -5.62 -15.01 -7.83
CA CYS A 147 -6.25 -15.64 -6.68
C CYS A 147 -7.77 -15.81 -6.90
N LEU A 148 -8.49 -14.75 -7.31
CA LEU A 148 -9.91 -14.80 -7.61
C LEU A 148 -10.24 -15.80 -8.74
N LYS A 149 -9.41 -15.84 -9.79
CA LYS A 149 -9.59 -16.79 -10.89
C LYS A 149 -9.47 -18.24 -10.42
N GLU A 150 -8.51 -18.54 -9.54
CA GLU A 150 -8.35 -19.86 -8.96
C GLU A 150 -9.49 -20.22 -8.00
N LEU A 151 -9.96 -19.28 -7.18
CA LEU A 151 -11.11 -19.49 -6.29
C LEU A 151 -12.38 -19.84 -7.08
N LYS A 152 -12.64 -19.16 -8.19
CA LYS A 152 -13.78 -19.42 -9.07
C LYS A 152 -13.75 -20.82 -9.75
N GLN A 153 -12.58 -21.49 -9.76
CA GLN A 153 -12.45 -22.86 -10.28
C GLN A 153 -12.79 -23.93 -9.23
N ILE A 154 -12.95 -23.54 -7.96
CA ILE A 154 -13.32 -24.48 -6.89
C ILE A 154 -14.81 -24.77 -6.99
N GLU A 155 -15.17 -26.03 -7.08
CA GLU A 155 -16.58 -26.45 -7.19
C GLU A 155 -17.39 -25.99 -5.96
N GLY A 156 -18.52 -25.31 -6.21
CA GLY A 156 -19.39 -24.79 -5.15
C GLY A 156 -18.89 -23.52 -4.46
N PHE A 157 -17.81 -22.91 -4.94
CA PHE A 157 -17.32 -21.64 -4.38
C PHE A 157 -18.29 -20.50 -4.73
N ASN A 158 -18.87 -19.88 -3.69
CA ASN A 158 -19.82 -18.75 -3.82
C ASN A 158 -19.53 -17.61 -2.83
N THR A 159 -18.42 -17.68 -2.09
CA THR A 159 -18.07 -16.63 -1.13
C THR A 159 -17.71 -15.33 -1.85
N PRO A 160 -18.28 -14.17 -1.45
CA PRO A 160 -17.93 -12.87 -1.99
C PRO A 160 -16.44 -12.57 -1.78
N VAL A 161 -15.78 -12.07 -2.83
CA VAL A 161 -14.37 -11.64 -2.77
C VAL A 161 -14.26 -10.16 -3.09
N VAL A 162 -13.71 -9.40 -2.16
CA VAL A 162 -13.42 -7.98 -2.31
C VAL A 162 -11.91 -7.82 -2.57
N ILE A 163 -11.57 -7.31 -3.75
CA ILE A 163 -10.17 -7.00 -4.06
C ILE A 163 -9.93 -5.53 -3.73
N HIS A 164 -9.00 -5.27 -2.82
CA HIS A 164 -8.60 -3.91 -2.45
C HIS A 164 -7.22 -3.57 -3.01
N THR A 165 -7.03 -2.30 -3.36
CA THR A 165 -5.77 -1.79 -3.88
C THR A 165 -5.53 -0.37 -3.40
N LEU A 166 -4.27 -0.04 -3.12
CA LEU A 166 -3.84 1.31 -2.79
C LEU A 166 -3.66 2.21 -4.01
N THR A 167 -3.71 1.65 -5.23
CA THR A 167 -3.51 2.41 -6.48
C THR A 167 -4.83 2.88 -7.05
N GLU A 168 -5.07 4.20 -7.09
CA GLU A 168 -6.29 4.85 -7.60
C GLU A 168 -6.60 4.50 -9.07
N ASN A 169 -5.60 4.21 -9.89
CA ASN A 169 -5.74 3.98 -11.32
C ASN A 169 -6.34 2.62 -11.73
N LYS A 170 -6.78 1.79 -10.78
CA LYS A 170 -7.36 0.46 -11.08
C LYS A 170 -8.79 0.28 -10.58
N ARG A 171 -9.46 1.32 -10.09
CA ARG A 171 -10.87 1.25 -9.66
C ARG A 171 -11.80 0.74 -10.78
N ASP A 172 -11.55 1.15 -12.01
CA ASP A 172 -12.44 0.86 -13.13
C ASP A 172 -12.41 -0.62 -13.59
N TYR A 173 -11.35 -1.36 -13.22
CA TYR A 173 -11.25 -2.78 -13.55
C TYR A 173 -12.11 -3.69 -12.66
N PHE A 174 -12.47 -3.26 -11.45
CA PHE A 174 -13.14 -4.11 -10.46
C PHE A 174 -14.66 -3.95 -10.40
N VAL A 175 -15.20 -2.83 -10.89
CA VAL A 175 -16.64 -2.52 -10.84
C VAL A 175 -17.45 -3.45 -11.74
N ASN A 176 -16.86 -4.03 -12.78
CA ASN A 176 -17.54 -4.90 -13.72
C ASN A 176 -17.57 -6.39 -13.33
N GLU A 177 -16.89 -6.81 -12.27
CA GLU A 177 -16.85 -8.21 -11.84
C GLU A 177 -17.62 -8.53 -10.56
N ILE A 178 -18.13 -7.52 -9.85
CA ILE A 178 -19.04 -7.71 -8.73
C ILE A 178 -20.45 -7.84 -9.30
N ARG A 179 -20.86 -9.03 -9.68
CA ARG A 179 -22.27 -9.39 -9.83
C ARG A 179 -22.74 -9.99 -8.50
N PHE A 180 -23.60 -9.25 -7.83
CA PHE A 180 -24.39 -9.73 -6.72
C PHE A 180 -25.37 -10.82 -7.19
#